data_3d2f41626a35143e4066249735d018be
#
_entry.id   3d2f41626a35143e4066249735d018be
#
_cell.length_a   1.000
_cell.length_b   1.000
_cell.length_c   1.000
_cell.angle_alpha   90.00
_cell.angle_beta   90.00
_cell.angle_gamma   90.00
#
_symmetry.space_group_name_H-M   'P 1'
#
loop_
_entity.id
_entity.type
_entity.pdbx_description
1 polymer ?
#
loop_
_entity_poly.entity_id
_entity_poly.type
_entity_poly.pdbx_seq_one_letter_code
_entity_poly.pdbx_strand_id
1 'polypeptide(L)' 'MFKVVICDDERIIREGLKQMVPWEDYHFTTVYTAKDGVEALSLIRQHQPELVITDIRMPRKNGVDLLDDIKDL' A
#
# COMPACT_ATOMS: atom_id res chain seq x y z
N MET A 1 -17.18 -0.39 -2.93
CA MET A 1 -16.27 0.65 -2.47
C MET A 1 -14.96 0.02 -2.13
N PHE A 2 -13.88 0.58 -2.66
CA PHE A 2 -12.58 -0.09 -2.63
C PHE A 2 -11.61 0.62 -1.71
N LYS A 3 -10.63 -0.14 -1.21
CA LYS A 3 -9.55 0.36 -0.37
C LYS A 3 -8.22 0.09 -1.07
N VAL A 4 -7.26 0.99 -0.94
CA VAL A 4 -5.92 0.83 -1.48
C VAL A 4 -4.89 1.07 -0.39
N VAL A 5 -3.80 0.29 -0.43
CA VAL A 5 -2.62 0.52 0.40
C VAL A 5 -1.48 0.93 -0.53
N ILE A 6 -0.88 2.07 -0.23
CA ILE A 6 0.30 2.58 -0.93
C ILE A 6 1.50 2.42 -0.01
N CYS A 7 2.48 1.65 -0.44
CA CYS A 7 3.67 1.36 0.34
C CYS A 7 4.91 1.88 -0.38
N ASP A 8 5.59 2.84 0.22
CA ASP A 8 6.84 3.40 -0.30
C ASP A 8 7.60 4.00 0.87
N ASP A 9 8.92 3.80 0.92
CA ASP A 9 9.75 4.35 1.98
C ASP A 9 10.00 5.85 1.82
N GLU A 10 9.74 6.40 0.63
CA GLU A 10 9.87 7.83 0.36
C GLU A 10 8.54 8.54 0.58
N ARG A 11 8.51 9.40 1.58
CA ARG A 11 7.29 10.11 1.96
C ARG A 11 6.73 10.95 0.81
N ILE A 12 7.58 11.61 0.05
CA ILE A 12 7.13 12.49 -1.05
C ILE A 12 6.38 11.69 -2.11
N ILE A 13 6.89 10.50 -2.46
CA ILE A 13 6.25 9.62 -3.43
C ILE A 13 4.93 9.10 -2.87
N ARG A 14 4.95 8.59 -1.67
CA ARG A 14 3.78 8.04 -0.98
C ARG A 14 2.63 9.04 -0.88
N GLU A 15 2.95 10.24 -0.39
CA GLU A 15 1.95 11.30 -0.25
C GLU A 15 1.54 11.86 -1.61
N GLY A 16 2.46 11.92 -2.56
CA GLY A 16 2.16 12.38 -3.93
C GLY A 16 1.14 11.46 -4.59
N LEU A 17 1.32 10.16 -4.51
CA LEU A 17 0.37 9.20 -5.06
C LEU A 17 -0.99 9.32 -4.39
N LYS A 18 -1.01 9.51 -3.08
CA LYS A 18 -2.28 9.68 -2.37
C LYS A 18 -3.05 10.92 -2.83
N GLN A 19 -2.35 12.03 -3.09
CA GLN A 19 -2.96 13.29 -3.42
C GLN A 19 -3.26 13.47 -4.91
N MET A 20 -2.42 12.91 -5.79
CA MET A 20 -2.48 13.19 -7.22
C MET A 20 -3.43 12.28 -7.98
N VAL A 21 -3.66 11.07 -7.49
CA VAL A 21 -4.56 10.14 -8.16
C VAL A 21 -5.99 10.44 -7.75
N PRO A 22 -6.92 10.58 -8.72
CA PRO A 22 -8.33 10.82 -8.40
C PRO A 22 -9.00 9.49 -7.96
N TRP A 23 -8.67 9.03 -6.79
CA TRP A 23 -9.10 7.73 -6.28
C TRP A 23 -10.62 7.54 -6.29
N GLU A 24 -11.36 8.61 -6.00
CA GLU A 24 -12.81 8.56 -5.96
C GLU A 24 -13.42 8.24 -7.33
N ASP A 25 -12.76 8.66 -8.41
CA ASP A 25 -13.22 8.39 -9.78
C ASP A 25 -13.14 6.88 -10.10
N TYR A 26 -12.34 6.15 -9.37
CA TYR A 26 -12.17 4.70 -9.53
C TYR A 26 -12.82 3.91 -8.39
N HIS A 27 -13.70 4.56 -7.62
CA HIS A 27 -14.45 3.97 -6.52
C HIS A 27 -13.59 3.56 -5.32
N PHE A 28 -12.41 4.14 -5.17
CA PHE A 28 -11.60 3.98 -3.98
C PHE A 28 -11.98 5.05 -2.96
N THR A 29 -12.45 4.60 -1.82
CA THR A 29 -12.93 5.50 -0.76
C THR A 29 -11.93 5.69 0.37
N THR A 30 -10.96 4.79 0.49
CA THR A 30 -9.96 4.85 1.55
C THR A 30 -8.59 4.55 0.96
N VAL A 31 -7.62 5.43 1.25
CA VAL A 31 -6.23 5.30 0.84
C VAL A 31 -5.38 5.23 2.10
N TYR A 32 -4.78 4.07 2.33
CA TYR A 32 -3.84 3.87 3.42
C TYR A 32 -2.42 4.00 2.90
N THR A 33 -1.52 4.51 3.73
CA THR A 33 -0.12 4.64 3.37
C THR A 33 0.76 3.90 4.37
N ALA A 34 1.83 3.29 3.87
CA ALA A 34 2.81 2.57 4.68
C ALA A 34 4.21 2.96 4.25
N LYS A 35 5.13 3.05 5.20
CA LYS A 35 6.52 3.45 4.94
C LYS A 35 7.44 2.25 4.70
N ASP A 36 6.99 1.05 5.02
CA ASP A 36 7.75 -0.18 4.80
C ASP A 36 6.81 -1.37 4.68
N GLY A 37 7.38 -2.52 4.35
CA GLY A 37 6.59 -3.73 4.14
C GLY A 37 5.94 -4.28 5.41
N VAL A 38 6.54 -4.05 6.57
CA VAL A 38 5.97 -4.49 7.85
C VAL A 38 4.68 -3.75 8.14
N GLU A 39 4.72 -2.43 7.99
CA GLU A 39 3.55 -1.59 8.18
C GLU A 39 2.47 -1.89 7.13
N ALA A 40 2.89 -2.10 5.87
CA ALA A 40 1.96 -2.45 4.80
C ALA A 40 1.25 -3.77 5.08
N LEU A 41 1.98 -4.79 5.52
CA LEU A 41 1.40 -6.09 5.82
C LEU A 41 0.35 -5.99 6.93
N SER A 42 0.63 -5.20 7.95
CA SER A 42 -0.32 -4.95 9.03
C SER A 42 -1.62 -4.34 8.51
N LEU A 43 -1.49 -3.32 7.65
CA LEU A 43 -2.65 -2.66 7.04
C LEU A 43 -3.44 -3.61 6.13
N ILE A 44 -2.74 -4.44 5.36
CA ILE A 44 -3.37 -5.40 4.46
C ILE A 44 -4.17 -6.43 5.25
N ARG A 45 -3.62 -6.97 6.32
CA ARG A 45 -4.31 -7.94 7.16
C ARG A 45 -5.52 -7.35 7.85
N GLN A 46 -5.41 -6.09 8.30
CA GLN A 46 -6.48 -5.42 9.03
C GLN A 46 -7.63 -4.98 8.12
N HIS A 47 -7.31 -4.48 6.93
CA HIS A 47 -8.30 -3.81 6.07
C HIS A 47 -8.67 -4.57 4.80
N GLN A 48 -7.88 -5.56 4.42
CA GLN A 48 -8.11 -6.38 3.21
C GLN A 48 -8.38 -5.52 1.97
N PRO A 49 -7.42 -4.68 1.56
CA PRO A 49 -7.63 -3.77 0.43
C PRO A 49 -7.74 -4.51 -0.88
N GLU A 50 -8.43 -3.92 -1.84
CA GLU A 50 -8.56 -4.44 -3.20
C GLU A 50 -7.32 -4.19 -4.04
N LEU A 51 -6.50 -3.19 -3.67
CA LEU A 51 -5.31 -2.83 -4.42
C LEU A 51 -4.16 -2.52 -3.47
N VAL A 52 -2.98 -3.02 -3.82
CA VAL A 52 -1.73 -2.69 -3.11
C VAL A 52 -0.73 -2.17 -4.14
N ILE A 53 -0.22 -0.98 -3.91
CA ILE A 53 0.86 -0.38 -4.70
C ILE A 53 2.09 -0.35 -3.81
N THR A 54 3.18 -1.00 -4.24
CA THR A 54 4.38 -1.07 -3.42
C THR A 54 5.64 -0.88 -4.24
N ASP A 55 6.63 -0.20 -3.64
CA ASP A 55 7.99 -0.20 -4.14
C ASP A 55 8.63 -1.56 -3.85
N ILE A 56 9.55 -1.97 -4.68
CA ILE A 56 10.25 -3.25 -4.53
C ILE A 56 11.31 -3.15 -3.43
N ARG A 57 12.05 -2.05 -3.39
CA ARG A 57 13.14 -1.86 -2.44
C ARG A 57 12.72 -0.97 -1.28
N MET A 58 12.57 -1.56 -0.13
CA MET A 58 12.24 -0.84 1.09
C MET A 58 13.03 -1.42 2.26
N PRO A 59 13.35 -0.61 3.27
CA PRO A 59 13.95 -1.15 4.49
C PRO A 59 12.95 -2.06 5.20
N ARG A 60 13.46 -2.93 6.05
CA ARG A 60 12.70 -3.89 6.84
C ARG A 60 12.10 -4.99 5.97
N LYS A 61 10.98 -4.76 5.31
CA LYS A 61 10.35 -5.75 4.44
C LYS A 61 10.12 -5.14 3.07
N ASN A 62 10.80 -5.66 2.04
CA ASN A 62 10.68 -5.15 0.68
C ASN A 62 9.43 -5.68 -0.03
N GLY A 63 9.18 -5.16 -1.25
CA GLY A 63 7.98 -5.51 -1.99
C GLY A 63 7.86 -6.98 -2.37
N VAL A 64 9.00 -7.66 -2.61
CA VAL A 64 9.00 -9.09 -2.94
C VAL A 64 8.61 -9.91 -1.71
N ASP A 65 9.19 -9.60 -0.56
CA ASP A 65 8.85 -10.26 0.70
C ASP A 65 7.39 -10.02 1.06
N LEU A 66 6.90 -8.82 0.83
CA LEU A 66 5.51 -8.47 1.07
C LEU A 66 4.57 -9.31 0.20
N LEU A 67 4.89 -9.48 -1.08
CA LEU A 67 4.09 -10.32 -1.97
C LEU A 67 4.02 -11.77 -1.49
N ASP A 68 5.14 -12.31 -1.01
CA ASP A 68 5.17 -13.66 -0.47
C ASP A 68 4.24 -13.80 0.76
N ASP A 69 4.21 -12.77 1.60
CA ASP A 69 3.38 -12.80 2.80
C ASP A 69 1.89 -12.68 2.49
N ILE A 70 1.51 -11.87 1.50
CA ILE A 70 0.10 -11.64 1.21
C ILE A 70 -0.55 -12.71 0.35
N LYS A 71 0.22 -13.47 -0.42
CA LYS A 71 -0.37 -14.53 -1.25
C LYS A 71 -1.04 -15.63 -0.43
N ASP A 72 -0.73 -15.72 0.84
CA ASP A 72 -1.33 -16.69 1.77
C ASP A 72 -2.54 -16.12 2.53
N LEU A 73 -2.95 -14.91 2.21
CA LEU A 73 -4.08 -14.24 2.89
C LEU A 73 -5.42 -14.49 2.20
#